data_6a3c1cd50f095e1bd82c2f81ca4273eb
#
_entry.id   6a3c1cd50f095e1bd82c2f81ca4273eb
#
_cell.length_a   1.000
_cell.length_b   1.000
_cell.length_c   1.000
_cell.angle_alpha   90.00
_cell.angle_beta   90.00
_cell.angle_gamma   90.00
#
_symmetry.space_group_name_H-M   'P 1'
#
loop_
_entity.id
_entity.type
_entity.pdbx_description
1 polymer ?
#
loop_
_entity_poly.entity_id
_entity_poly.type
_entity_poly.pdbx_seq_one_letter_code
_entity_poly.pdbx_strand_id
1 'polypeptide(L)'
;MLPAPHFGGSGWRIKLHKLIVSYKKSGMKLFKSFAFAFNGIKICFTSETNFKIHVLLAVVAILLGIVFGISTNEWLIIIFCIAFVISMEMINTAIEKLCDVVNKDIHPAIKKIKDIAAGAVLMAAVSSFVMGSIIFLPKIIIYLKTL
;
A
#
# COMPACT_ATOMS: atom_id res chain seq x y z
N MET A 1 9.02 -46.79 41.59
CA MET A 1 10.23 -46.29 40.96
C MET A 1 9.99 -46.27 39.47
N LEU A 2 9.61 -45.12 38.91
CA LEU A 2 9.34 -44.95 37.48
C LEU A 2 10.66 -44.83 36.74
N PRO A 3 10.89 -45.53 35.62
CA PRO A 3 12.13 -45.41 34.86
C PRO A 3 12.22 -44.02 34.22
N ALA A 4 13.42 -43.45 34.36
CA ALA A 4 13.74 -42.15 33.71
C ALA A 4 13.57 -42.24 32.18
N PRO A 5 13.05 -41.20 31.51
CA PRO A 5 12.91 -41.22 30.08
C PRO A 5 14.32 -41.26 29.41
N HIS A 6 14.56 -42.30 28.66
CA HIS A 6 15.75 -42.47 27.81
C HIS A 6 15.68 -41.40 26.70
N PHE A 7 16.35 -40.28 26.90
CA PHE A 7 16.70 -39.33 25.81
C PHE A 7 17.89 -39.90 25.01
N GLY A 8 17.66 -41.05 24.40
CA GLY A 8 18.64 -41.68 23.52
C GLY A 8 18.21 -41.55 22.07
N GLY A 9 18.96 -40.79 21.28
CA GLY A 9 18.86 -40.91 19.85
C GLY A 9 19.00 -39.59 19.08
N SER A 10 19.86 -39.60 18.07
CA SER A 10 20.12 -38.55 17.07
C SER A 10 18.87 -37.90 16.43
N GLY A 11 17.69 -38.47 16.63
CA GLY A 11 16.42 -38.04 16.02
C GLY A 11 15.96 -36.63 16.44
N TRP A 12 16.14 -36.23 17.72
CA TRP A 12 15.74 -34.89 18.15
C TRP A 12 16.66 -33.79 17.59
N ARG A 13 17.95 -34.08 17.43
CA ARG A 13 18.94 -33.17 16.81
C ARG A 13 18.58 -32.92 15.34
N ILE A 14 18.19 -33.96 14.61
CA ILE A 14 17.75 -33.87 13.22
C ILE A 14 16.45 -33.06 13.12
N LYS A 15 15.51 -33.31 14.06
CA LYS A 15 14.23 -32.57 14.10
C LYS A 15 14.45 -31.09 14.43
N LEU A 16 15.32 -30.78 15.39
CA LEU A 16 15.67 -29.42 15.75
C LEU A 16 16.40 -28.70 14.60
N HIS A 17 17.34 -29.35 13.93
CA HIS A 17 18.03 -28.81 12.77
C HIS A 17 17.06 -28.51 11.64
N LYS A 18 16.13 -29.42 11.31
CA LYS A 18 15.09 -29.18 10.30
C LYS A 18 14.18 -28.01 10.68
N LEU A 19 13.80 -27.86 11.95
CA LEU A 19 13.02 -26.72 12.43
C LEU A 19 13.78 -25.39 12.29
N ILE A 20 15.07 -25.36 12.69
CA ILE A 20 15.90 -24.14 12.57
C ILE A 20 16.10 -23.75 11.10
N VAL A 21 16.39 -24.73 10.23
CA VAL A 21 16.54 -24.49 8.79
C VAL A 21 15.22 -24.01 8.17
N SER A 22 14.08 -24.60 8.57
CA SER A 22 12.74 -24.18 8.12
C SER A 22 12.42 -22.76 8.56
N TYR A 23 12.72 -22.40 9.82
CA TYR A 23 12.51 -21.06 10.36
C TYR A 23 13.39 -20.02 9.65
N LYS A 24 14.66 -20.32 9.42
CA LYS A 24 15.60 -19.46 8.68
C LYS A 24 15.16 -19.27 7.21
N LYS A 25 14.66 -20.33 6.56
CA LYS A 25 14.12 -20.27 5.19
C LYS A 25 12.82 -19.45 5.13
N SER A 26 11.99 -19.51 6.17
CA SER A 26 10.75 -18.70 6.28
C SER A 26 11.09 -17.20 6.46
N GLY A 27 12.05 -16.86 7.34
CA GLY A 27 12.50 -15.48 7.53
C GLY A 27 13.08 -14.87 6.25
N MET A 28 13.90 -15.62 5.51
CA MET A 28 14.43 -15.15 4.21
C MET A 28 13.33 -14.94 3.16
N LYS A 29 12.25 -15.72 3.18
CA LYS A 29 11.11 -15.51 2.28
C LYS A 29 10.39 -14.20 2.62
N LEU A 30 10.19 -13.91 3.90
CA LEU A 30 9.55 -12.68 4.35
C LEU A 30 10.35 -11.44 3.94
N PHE A 31 11.67 -11.43 4.19
CA PHE A 31 12.56 -10.33 3.77
C PHE A 31 12.52 -10.11 2.25
N LYS A 32 12.53 -11.19 1.45
CA LYS A 32 12.40 -11.10 -0.01
C LYS A 32 11.04 -10.52 -0.42
N SER A 33 9.95 -10.88 0.27
CA SER A 33 8.62 -10.34 -0.02
C SER A 33 8.56 -8.84 0.24
N PHE A 34 9.14 -8.34 1.33
CA PHE A 34 9.26 -6.90 1.58
C PHE A 34 10.14 -6.21 0.51
N ALA A 35 11.26 -6.82 0.12
CA ALA A 35 12.11 -6.28 -0.93
C ALA A 35 11.35 -6.15 -2.26
N PHE A 36 10.52 -7.13 -2.63
CA PHE A 36 9.67 -7.04 -3.82
C PHE A 36 8.60 -5.96 -3.69
N ALA A 37 7.97 -5.82 -2.51
CA ALA A 37 6.99 -4.77 -2.25
C ALA A 37 7.61 -3.36 -2.39
N PHE A 38 8.77 -3.13 -1.77
CA PHE A 38 9.49 -1.86 -1.92
C PHE A 38 9.92 -1.59 -3.36
N ASN A 39 10.35 -2.62 -4.10
CA ASN A 39 10.67 -2.46 -5.51
C ASN A 39 9.44 -2.08 -6.34
N GLY A 40 8.27 -2.65 -6.05
CA GLY A 40 7.00 -2.26 -6.67
C GLY A 40 6.67 -0.78 -6.45
N ILE A 41 6.77 -0.29 -5.22
CA ILE A 41 6.59 1.13 -4.89
C ILE A 41 7.59 2.00 -5.66
N LYS A 42 8.88 1.60 -5.70
CA LYS A 42 9.92 2.31 -6.44
C LYS A 42 9.59 2.40 -7.94
N ILE A 43 9.11 1.32 -8.55
CA ILE A 43 8.71 1.29 -9.95
C ILE A 43 7.59 2.31 -10.19
N CYS A 44 6.51 2.31 -9.39
CA CYS A 44 5.43 3.28 -9.51
C CYS A 44 5.96 4.72 -9.37
N PHE A 45 6.81 4.97 -8.37
CA PHE A 45 7.36 6.30 -8.14
C PHE A 45 8.26 6.79 -9.29
N THR A 46 8.97 5.91 -9.99
CA THR A 46 9.86 6.29 -11.09
C THR A 46 9.13 6.42 -12.43
N SER A 47 8.17 5.55 -12.70
CA SER A 47 7.51 5.46 -14.01
C SER A 47 6.21 6.26 -14.13
N GLU A 48 5.48 6.50 -13.01
CA GLU A 48 4.11 7.01 -13.07
C GLU A 48 4.01 8.45 -12.53
N THR A 49 3.57 9.38 -13.37
CA THR A 49 3.35 10.78 -12.96
C THR A 49 2.18 10.90 -11.99
N ASN A 50 1.07 10.18 -12.23
CA ASN A 50 -0.10 10.21 -11.36
C ASN A 50 0.24 9.74 -9.95
N PHE A 51 1.04 8.69 -9.82
CA PHE A 51 1.52 8.21 -8.52
C PHE A 51 2.25 9.32 -7.74
N LYS A 52 3.14 10.07 -8.40
CA LYS A 52 3.86 11.20 -7.76
C LYS A 52 2.91 12.30 -7.31
N ILE A 53 1.88 12.61 -8.11
CA ILE A 53 0.86 13.60 -7.77
C ILE A 53 0.10 13.15 -6.52
N HIS A 54 -0.34 11.89 -6.47
CA HIS A 54 -1.05 11.36 -5.31
C HIS A 54 -0.19 11.33 -4.05
N VAL A 55 1.10 11.01 -4.16
CA VAL A 55 2.05 11.10 -3.03
C VAL A 55 2.20 12.55 -2.56
N LEU A 56 2.32 13.51 -3.48
CA LEU A 56 2.40 14.93 -3.11
C LEU A 56 1.12 15.38 -2.38
N LEU A 57 -0.06 15.04 -2.89
CA LEU A 57 -1.34 15.35 -2.25
C LEU A 57 -1.46 14.70 -0.86
N ALA A 58 -0.95 13.47 -0.70
CA ALA A 58 -0.90 12.80 0.59
C ALA A 58 -0.04 13.58 1.60
N VAL A 59 1.15 14.05 1.19
CA VAL A 59 2.02 14.90 2.02
C VAL A 59 1.30 16.19 2.41
N VAL A 60 0.63 16.85 1.48
CA VAL A 60 -0.15 18.07 1.76
C VAL A 60 -1.26 17.78 2.77
N ALA A 61 -2.02 16.69 2.60
CA ALA A 61 -3.08 16.31 3.53
C ALA A 61 -2.55 16.03 4.95
N ILE A 62 -1.40 15.38 5.08
CA ILE A 62 -0.74 15.13 6.36
C ILE A 62 -0.32 16.46 7.01
N LEU A 63 0.31 17.36 6.27
CA LEU A 63 0.74 18.66 6.76
C LEU A 63 -0.47 19.50 7.24
N LEU A 64 -1.55 19.52 6.46
CA LEU A 64 -2.80 20.17 6.87
C LEU A 64 -3.38 19.55 8.14
N GLY A 65 -3.35 18.23 8.27
CA GLY A 65 -3.79 17.53 9.48
C GLY A 65 -3.01 17.94 10.72
N ILE A 66 -1.69 18.11 10.60
CA ILE A 66 -0.82 18.58 11.67
C ILE A 66 -1.15 20.04 12.01
N VAL A 67 -1.21 20.92 11.01
CA VAL A 67 -1.44 22.37 11.20
C VAL A 67 -2.81 22.63 11.86
N PHE A 68 -3.86 21.95 11.42
CA PHE A 68 -5.21 22.13 11.96
C PHE A 68 -5.50 21.27 13.18
N GLY A 69 -4.58 20.45 13.65
CA GLY A 69 -4.75 19.62 14.86
C GLY A 69 -5.97 18.71 14.77
N ILE A 70 -6.10 17.96 13.68
CA ILE A 70 -7.27 17.10 13.47
C ILE A 70 -7.36 16.00 14.53
N SER A 71 -8.56 15.55 14.85
CA SER A 71 -8.82 14.51 15.84
C SER A 71 -8.31 13.14 15.39
N THR A 72 -8.18 12.19 16.34
CA THR A 72 -7.77 10.82 16.05
C THR A 72 -8.65 10.12 14.99
N ASN A 73 -9.97 10.33 15.07
CA ASN A 73 -10.90 9.76 14.09
C ASN A 73 -10.72 10.36 12.70
N GLU A 74 -10.48 11.67 12.60
CA GLU A 74 -10.18 12.33 11.33
C GLU A 74 -8.84 11.84 10.76
N TRP A 75 -7.83 11.59 11.61
CA TRP A 75 -6.57 10.96 11.20
C TRP A 75 -6.77 9.57 10.60
N LEU A 76 -7.60 8.73 11.21
CA LEU A 76 -7.89 7.39 10.68
C LEU A 76 -8.51 7.48 9.28
N ILE A 77 -9.42 8.43 9.05
CA ILE A 77 -10.04 8.66 7.74
C ILE A 77 -8.99 9.12 6.72
N ILE A 78 -8.16 10.12 7.06
CA ILE A 78 -7.14 10.65 6.14
C ILE A 78 -6.11 9.57 5.77
N ILE A 79 -5.62 8.82 6.75
CA ILE A 79 -4.66 7.71 6.49
C ILE A 79 -5.29 6.65 5.60
N PHE A 80 -6.56 6.27 5.84
CA PHE A 80 -7.28 5.34 5.00
C PHE A 80 -7.44 5.85 3.57
N CYS A 81 -7.83 7.11 3.38
CA CYS A 81 -7.96 7.75 2.06
C CYS A 81 -6.63 7.72 1.29
N ILE A 82 -5.54 8.10 1.94
CA ILE A 82 -4.19 8.07 1.35
C ILE A 82 -3.82 6.65 0.92
N ALA A 83 -3.94 5.68 1.83
CA ALA A 83 -3.61 4.29 1.54
C ALA A 83 -4.47 3.72 0.41
N PHE A 84 -5.77 4.06 0.38
CA PHE A 84 -6.71 3.60 -0.63
C PHE A 84 -6.35 4.13 -2.02
N VAL A 85 -6.14 5.45 -2.18
CA VAL A 85 -5.77 6.06 -3.47
C VAL A 85 -4.43 5.51 -3.97
N ILE A 86 -3.41 5.47 -3.12
CA ILE A 86 -2.08 4.97 -3.47
C ILE A 86 -2.14 3.50 -3.89
N SER A 87 -2.92 2.66 -3.18
CA SER A 87 -3.08 1.25 -3.53
C SER A 87 -3.79 1.06 -4.87
N MET A 88 -4.85 1.85 -5.13
CA MET A 88 -5.57 1.80 -6.41
C MET A 88 -4.68 2.24 -7.57
N GLU A 89 -3.84 3.27 -7.40
CA GLU A 89 -2.88 3.71 -8.41
C GLU A 89 -1.82 2.63 -8.71
N MET A 90 -1.32 1.94 -7.67
CA MET A 90 -0.39 0.82 -7.86
C MET A 90 -1.03 -0.35 -8.63
N ILE A 91 -2.30 -0.66 -8.35
CA ILE A 91 -3.06 -1.70 -9.08
C ILE A 91 -3.28 -1.27 -10.53
N ASN A 92 -3.66 -0.01 -10.78
CA ASN A 92 -3.79 0.54 -12.13
C ASN A 92 -2.49 0.40 -12.91
N THR A 93 -1.38 0.83 -12.35
CA THR A 93 -0.04 0.69 -12.94
C THR A 93 0.28 -0.77 -13.30
N ALA A 94 -0.04 -1.71 -12.41
CA ALA A 94 0.19 -3.13 -12.66
C ALA A 94 -0.67 -3.65 -13.83
N ILE A 95 -1.93 -3.23 -13.92
CA ILE A 95 -2.86 -3.57 -15.02
C ILE A 95 -2.35 -2.98 -16.33
N GLU A 96 -1.93 -1.71 -16.36
CA GLU A 96 -1.37 -1.08 -17.55
C GLU A 96 -0.14 -1.81 -18.07
N LYS A 97 0.81 -2.11 -17.18
CA LYS A 97 2.02 -2.88 -17.53
C LYS A 97 1.69 -4.28 -18.02
N LEU A 98 0.71 -4.94 -17.44
CA LEU A 98 0.24 -6.25 -17.91
C LEU A 98 -0.35 -6.14 -19.32
N CYS A 99 -1.19 -5.15 -19.59
CA CYS A 99 -1.76 -4.88 -20.89
C CYS A 99 -0.67 -4.65 -21.96
N ASP A 100 0.36 -3.88 -21.61
CA ASP A 100 1.48 -3.57 -22.52
C ASP A 100 2.37 -4.78 -22.84
N VAL A 101 2.43 -5.76 -21.94
CA VAL A 101 3.12 -7.06 -22.19
C VAL A 101 2.29 -7.96 -23.10
N VAL A 102 0.95 -7.96 -22.92
CA VAL A 102 0.06 -8.84 -23.70
C VAL A 102 -0.05 -8.37 -25.16
N ASN A 103 -0.18 -7.08 -25.38
CA ASN A 103 -0.22 -6.52 -26.74
C ASN A 103 0.21 -5.05 -26.70
N LYS A 104 1.22 -4.73 -27.53
CA LYS A 104 1.71 -3.36 -27.69
C LYS A 104 0.89 -2.52 -28.67
N ASP A 105 0.08 -3.18 -29.50
CA ASP A 105 -0.75 -2.51 -30.48
C ASP A 105 -2.04 -1.98 -29.84
N ILE A 106 -2.62 -0.95 -30.46
CA ILE A 106 -3.88 -0.34 -30.01
C ILE A 106 -5.02 -1.32 -30.28
N HIS A 107 -5.41 -2.09 -29.27
CA HIS A 107 -6.55 -2.99 -29.33
C HIS A 107 -7.72 -2.46 -28.50
N PRO A 108 -8.95 -2.38 -29.08
CA PRO A 108 -10.11 -1.77 -28.39
C PRO A 108 -10.44 -2.41 -27.05
N ALA A 109 -10.25 -3.73 -26.89
CA ALA A 109 -10.49 -4.41 -25.63
C ALA A 109 -9.46 -4.03 -24.57
N ILE A 110 -8.19 -3.91 -24.94
CA ILE A 110 -7.11 -3.48 -24.04
C ILE A 110 -7.34 -2.05 -23.56
N LYS A 111 -7.74 -1.15 -24.48
CA LYS A 111 -8.11 0.22 -24.12
C LYS A 111 -9.21 0.22 -23.06
N LYS A 112 -10.28 -0.56 -23.25
CA LYS A 112 -11.37 -0.65 -22.27
C LYS A 112 -10.88 -1.13 -20.90
N ILE A 113 -9.97 -2.08 -20.84
CA ILE A 113 -9.39 -2.58 -19.57
C ILE A 113 -8.63 -1.45 -18.85
N LYS A 114 -7.77 -0.73 -19.58
CA LYS A 114 -7.03 0.42 -19.04
C LYS A 114 -7.97 1.53 -18.56
N ASP A 115 -9.00 1.87 -19.35
CA ASP A 115 -9.99 2.89 -18.98
C ASP A 115 -10.76 2.50 -17.70
N ILE A 116 -11.10 1.22 -17.51
CA ILE A 116 -11.76 0.74 -16.28
C ILE A 116 -10.81 0.85 -15.08
N ALA A 117 -9.56 0.46 -15.24
CA ALA A 117 -8.58 0.55 -14.16
C ALA A 117 -8.33 2.01 -13.73
N ALA A 118 -8.17 2.92 -14.70
CA ALA A 118 -8.06 4.35 -14.44
C ALA A 118 -9.34 4.92 -13.78
N GLY A 119 -10.52 4.45 -14.20
CA GLY A 119 -11.80 4.81 -13.59
C GLY A 119 -11.88 4.44 -12.10
N ALA A 120 -11.30 3.31 -11.69
CA ALA A 120 -11.25 2.91 -10.29
C ALA A 120 -10.38 3.85 -9.45
N VAL A 121 -9.24 4.30 -9.99
CA VAL A 121 -8.39 5.33 -9.35
C VAL A 121 -9.15 6.64 -9.20
N LEU A 122 -9.85 7.07 -10.26
CA LEU A 122 -10.64 8.29 -10.23
C LEU A 122 -11.71 8.25 -9.13
N MET A 123 -12.44 7.14 -9.00
CA MET A 123 -13.44 6.95 -7.94
C MET A 123 -12.83 7.02 -6.55
N ALA A 124 -11.67 6.39 -6.34
CA ALA A 124 -10.94 6.46 -5.09
C ALA A 124 -10.50 7.91 -4.76
N ALA A 125 -9.96 8.62 -5.75
CA ALA A 125 -9.48 9.99 -5.59
C ALA A 125 -10.64 10.97 -5.30
N VAL A 126 -11.75 10.88 -6.02
CA VAL A 126 -12.94 11.72 -5.80
C VAL A 126 -13.53 11.49 -4.41
N SER A 127 -13.69 10.21 -4.01
CA SER A 127 -14.20 9.88 -2.67
C SER A 127 -13.29 10.42 -1.57
N SER A 128 -11.97 10.27 -1.72
CA SER A 128 -10.98 10.79 -0.77
C SER A 128 -10.97 12.32 -0.72
N PHE A 129 -11.13 12.98 -1.86
CA PHE A 129 -11.24 14.43 -1.93
C PHE A 129 -12.48 14.94 -1.19
N VAL A 130 -13.63 14.29 -1.36
CA VAL A 130 -14.87 14.65 -0.63
C VAL A 130 -14.66 14.47 0.87
N MET A 131 -14.12 13.35 1.32
CA MET A 131 -13.85 13.12 2.75
C MET A 131 -12.87 14.14 3.31
N GLY A 132 -11.79 14.45 2.59
CA GLY A 132 -10.84 15.49 2.98
C GLY A 132 -11.48 16.87 3.06
N SER A 133 -12.36 17.20 2.10
CA SER A 133 -13.10 18.47 2.11
C SER A 133 -14.01 18.60 3.33
N ILE A 134 -14.71 17.55 3.72
CA ILE A 134 -15.56 17.54 4.92
C ILE A 134 -14.73 17.80 6.19
N ILE A 135 -13.52 17.26 6.24
CA ILE A 135 -12.62 17.44 7.41
C ILE A 135 -11.98 18.83 7.43
N PHE A 136 -11.43 19.29 6.30
CA PHE A 136 -10.58 20.47 6.26
C PHE A 136 -11.34 21.77 6.03
N LEU A 137 -12.41 21.80 5.22
CA LEU A 137 -13.14 23.05 4.91
C LEU A 137 -13.64 23.79 6.16
N PRO A 138 -14.30 23.15 7.14
CA PRO A 138 -14.74 23.84 8.34
C PRO A 138 -13.57 24.47 9.12
N LYS A 139 -12.44 23.77 9.20
CA LYS A 139 -11.26 24.23 9.93
C LYS A 139 -10.59 25.42 9.23
N ILE A 140 -10.52 25.38 7.90
CA ILE A 140 -10.01 26.49 7.09
C ILE A 140 -10.89 27.73 7.25
N ILE A 141 -12.21 27.57 7.19
CA ILE A 141 -13.16 28.69 7.36
C ILE A 141 -13.03 29.34 8.74
N ILE A 142 -12.93 28.51 9.79
CA ILE A 142 -12.74 29.01 11.16
C ILE A 142 -11.41 29.77 11.25
N TYR A 143 -10.33 29.22 10.73
CA TYR A 143 -9.01 29.85 10.75
C TYR A 143 -8.99 31.21 10.04
N LEU A 144 -9.63 31.30 8.86
CA LEU A 144 -9.71 32.55 8.10
C LEU A 144 -10.56 33.63 8.80
N LYS A 145 -11.50 33.25 9.66
CA LYS A 145 -12.32 34.22 10.46
C LYS A 145 -11.58 34.72 11.69
N THR A 146 -10.49 34.10 12.08
CA THR A 146 -9.69 34.50 13.26
C THR A 146 -8.45 35.34 12.89
N LEU A 147 -8.19 35.54 11.60
CA LEU A 147 -7.21 36.46 11.05
C LEU A 147 -7.80 37.83 10.83
#